data_c555c153048538dd7ded6795f02f5ce4
#
_entry.id   c555c153048538dd7ded6795f02f5ce4
#
_cell.length_a   1.000
_cell.length_b   1.000
_cell.length_c   1.000
_cell.angle_alpha   90.00
_cell.angle_beta   90.00
_cell.angle_gamma   90.00
#
_symmetry.space_group_name_H-M   'P 1'
#
loop_
_entity.id
_entity.type
_entity.pdbx_description
1 polymer ?
#
loop_
_entity_poly.entity_id
_entity_poly.type
_entity_poly.pdbx_seq_one_letter_code
_entity_poly.pdbx_strand_id
1 'polypeptide(L)'
;EMHGSHHNTPAKITRAECTEKGILIEAEMSETALFGQNLLFRRRIESGIGDSEIKIADTLENRGFTDARYCLLYHVNVGYPLLDEGAQIVFDAASVTPRNDRAAQNMEDVSIIRAPEPGREETCYFLRMNAPRVSLVNRKLGKAFTLGWSGDTLPRFVLWKSMASGDYALGFEPATCELDGGFAYRTLPAGQSVCFSLTLGAEDA
;
A
#
# COMPACT_ATOMS: atom_id res chain seq x y z
N GLU A 1 3.67 16.74 -7.76
CA GLU A 1 4.62 15.64 -8.01
C GLU A 1 3.87 14.31 -7.95
N MET A 2 4.23 13.38 -8.84
CA MET A 2 3.75 12.01 -8.78
C MET A 2 4.28 11.37 -7.48
N HIS A 3 3.46 10.64 -6.73
CA HIS A 3 3.76 10.03 -5.43
C HIS A 3 4.01 11.02 -4.26
N GLY A 4 3.78 12.32 -4.42
CA GLY A 4 3.94 13.31 -3.36
C GLY A 4 5.39 13.50 -2.90
N SER A 5 5.58 14.10 -1.73
CA SER A 5 6.90 14.41 -1.13
C SER A 5 7.41 13.31 -0.19
N HIS A 6 6.50 12.54 0.37
CA HIS A 6 6.77 11.65 1.51
C HIS A 6 7.80 10.55 1.21
N HIS A 7 7.76 9.96 0.01
CA HIS A 7 8.68 8.89 -0.42
C HIS A 7 10.14 9.32 -0.52
N ASN A 8 10.42 10.61 -0.63
CA ASN A 8 11.77 11.20 -0.68
C ASN A 8 12.19 11.89 0.63
N THR A 9 11.32 11.90 1.64
CA THR A 9 11.63 12.54 2.92
C THR A 9 12.34 11.54 3.83
N PRO A 10 13.57 11.83 4.32
CA PRO A 10 14.28 10.95 5.23
C PRO A 10 13.52 10.76 6.55
N ALA A 11 13.38 9.52 6.98
CA ALA A 11 12.81 9.20 8.28
C ALA A 11 13.88 9.29 9.37
N LYS A 12 13.51 9.86 10.52
CA LYS A 12 14.31 9.79 11.74
C LYS A 12 13.89 8.57 12.55
N ILE A 13 14.77 7.58 12.68
CA ILE A 13 14.55 6.43 13.55
C ILE A 13 14.61 6.92 14.99
N THR A 14 13.54 6.74 15.75
CA THR A 14 13.42 7.12 17.16
C THR A 14 13.65 5.94 18.09
N ARG A 15 13.40 4.71 17.60
CA ARG A 15 13.62 3.47 18.33
C ARG A 15 13.92 2.32 17.37
N ALA A 16 14.89 1.48 17.70
CA ALA A 16 15.17 0.24 17.00
C ALA A 16 15.60 -0.82 18.02
N GLU A 17 14.82 -1.86 18.19
CA GLU A 17 15.06 -2.90 19.17
C GLU A 17 14.93 -4.28 18.53
N CYS A 18 15.83 -5.18 18.91
CA CYS A 18 15.75 -6.60 18.65
C CYS A 18 15.86 -7.32 19.98
N THR A 19 14.82 -8.05 20.36
CA THR A 19 14.74 -8.77 21.64
C THR A 19 14.36 -10.24 21.38
N GLU A 20 14.34 -11.04 22.42
CA GLU A 20 13.82 -12.43 22.34
C GLU A 20 12.33 -12.48 21.92
N LYS A 21 11.61 -11.37 22.02
CA LYS A 21 10.19 -11.29 21.63
C LYS A 21 9.99 -10.91 20.17
N GLY A 22 10.98 -10.26 19.53
CA GLY A 22 10.86 -9.81 18.16
C GLY A 22 11.62 -8.52 17.89
N ILE A 23 11.24 -7.91 16.78
CA ILE A 23 11.80 -6.66 16.28
C ILE A 23 10.75 -5.55 16.43
N LEU A 24 11.21 -4.38 16.89
CA LEU A 24 10.43 -3.15 16.93
C LEU A 24 11.25 -2.01 16.33
N ILE A 25 10.66 -1.31 15.36
CA ILE A 25 11.23 -0.10 14.78
C ILE A 25 10.19 1.01 14.88
N GLU A 26 10.59 2.17 15.41
CA GLU A 26 9.79 3.39 15.39
C GLU A 26 10.57 4.49 14.67
N ALA A 27 9.84 5.22 13.81
CA ALA A 27 10.40 6.31 13.04
C ALA A 27 9.39 7.45 12.88
N GLU A 28 9.89 8.64 12.62
CA GLU A 28 9.07 9.82 12.36
C GLU A 28 9.58 10.60 11.14
N MET A 29 8.64 11.22 10.44
CA MET A 29 8.90 12.15 9.34
C MET A 29 8.04 13.39 9.52
N SER A 30 8.65 14.56 9.31
CA SER A 30 7.94 15.83 9.38
C SER A 30 7.75 16.39 7.97
N GLU A 31 6.52 16.79 7.67
CA GLU A 31 6.19 17.55 6.47
C GLU A 31 5.74 18.94 6.91
N THR A 32 6.66 19.89 6.86
CA THR A 32 6.48 21.24 7.38
C THR A 32 6.84 22.27 6.33
N ALA A 33 6.04 23.33 6.27
CA ALA A 33 6.29 24.49 5.42
C ALA A 33 6.15 25.77 6.22
N LEU A 34 7.03 26.76 5.96
CA LEU A 34 6.87 28.11 6.52
C LEU A 34 5.56 28.71 6.03
N PHE A 35 4.71 29.15 6.96
CA PHE A 35 3.33 29.62 6.71
C PHE A 35 2.41 28.57 6.07
N GLY A 36 2.75 27.30 6.18
CA GLY A 36 2.00 26.17 5.61
C GLY A 36 1.64 25.11 6.63
N GLN A 37 1.52 23.89 6.16
CA GLN A 37 1.20 22.74 6.98
C GLN A 37 2.34 22.37 7.95
N ASN A 38 1.95 21.75 9.04
CA ASN A 38 2.88 21.14 10.00
C ASN A 38 2.32 19.76 10.37
N LEU A 39 2.72 18.77 9.58
CA LEU A 39 2.31 17.39 9.75
C LEU A 39 3.46 16.54 10.26
N LEU A 40 3.19 15.67 11.21
CA LEU A 40 4.10 14.65 11.67
C LEU A 40 3.52 13.28 11.36
N PHE A 41 4.29 12.48 10.63
CA PHE A 41 3.98 11.08 10.36
C PHE A 41 4.87 10.20 11.22
N ARG A 42 4.28 9.33 12.04
CA ARG A 42 4.99 8.34 12.84
C ARG A 42 4.66 6.95 12.34
N ARG A 43 5.67 6.11 12.24
CA ARG A 43 5.56 4.70 11.87
C ARG A 43 6.10 3.81 12.96
N ARG A 44 5.36 2.76 13.27
CA ARG A 44 5.78 1.64 14.10
C ARG A 44 5.72 0.36 13.28
N ILE A 45 6.81 -0.39 13.27
CA ILE A 45 6.93 -1.69 12.59
C ILE A 45 7.27 -2.74 13.63
N GLU A 46 6.52 -3.84 13.63
CA GLU A 46 6.71 -4.95 14.56
C GLU A 46 6.66 -6.29 13.84
N SER A 47 7.50 -7.22 14.29
CA SER A 47 7.44 -8.63 13.90
C SER A 47 7.96 -9.47 15.07
N GLY A 48 7.20 -10.49 15.49
CA GLY A 48 7.61 -11.43 16.52
C GLY A 48 8.63 -12.45 16.02
N ILE A 49 9.40 -13.06 16.93
CA ILE A 49 10.30 -14.16 16.58
C ILE A 49 9.47 -15.37 16.19
N GLY A 50 9.70 -15.86 14.98
CA GLY A 50 8.96 -16.99 14.40
C GLY A 50 7.61 -16.62 13.77
N ASP A 51 7.20 -15.36 13.85
CA ASP A 51 6.02 -14.87 13.14
C ASP A 51 6.29 -14.79 11.63
N SER A 52 5.28 -15.12 10.84
CA SER A 52 5.27 -14.89 9.39
C SER A 52 4.60 -13.55 9.02
N GLU A 53 4.44 -12.65 9.98
CA GLU A 53 3.76 -11.38 9.81
C GLU A 53 4.65 -10.19 10.19
N ILE A 54 4.49 -9.10 9.45
CA ILE A 54 4.97 -7.75 9.80
C ILE A 54 3.76 -6.87 9.99
N LYS A 55 3.69 -6.19 11.14
CA LYS A 55 2.64 -5.21 11.45
C LYS A 55 3.19 -3.80 11.34
N ILE A 56 2.47 -2.95 10.62
CA ILE A 56 2.78 -1.53 10.48
C ILE A 56 1.62 -0.75 11.08
N ALA A 57 1.92 0.14 12.01
CA ALA A 57 0.97 1.09 12.58
C ALA A 57 1.50 2.50 12.36
N ASP A 58 0.74 3.30 11.63
CA ASP A 58 1.09 4.66 11.28
C ASP A 58 0.12 5.66 11.93
N THR A 59 0.65 6.82 12.30
CA THR A 59 -0.14 7.94 12.82
C THR A 59 0.27 9.21 12.09
N LEU A 60 -0.68 9.87 11.46
CA LEU A 60 -0.52 11.23 10.92
C LEU A 60 -1.13 12.22 11.93
N GLU A 61 -0.33 13.16 12.41
CA GLU A 61 -0.72 14.20 13.36
C GLU A 61 -0.61 15.58 12.70
N ASN A 62 -1.66 16.39 12.82
CA ASN A 62 -1.62 17.80 12.45
C ASN A 62 -1.15 18.63 13.65
N ARG A 63 0.09 19.07 13.63
CA ARG A 63 0.72 19.95 14.63
C ARG A 63 0.58 21.44 14.32
N GLY A 64 -0.15 21.74 13.25
CA GLY A 64 -0.47 23.12 12.89
C GLY A 64 -1.62 23.69 13.68
N PHE A 65 -1.95 24.96 13.40
CA PHE A 65 -3.02 25.71 14.05
C PHE A 65 -4.27 25.84 13.18
N THR A 66 -4.25 25.24 12.00
CA THR A 66 -5.36 25.20 11.04
C THR A 66 -5.55 23.79 10.53
N ASP A 67 -6.70 23.51 9.94
CA ASP A 67 -6.98 22.25 9.28
C ASP A 67 -5.97 21.98 8.16
N ALA A 68 -5.45 20.76 8.11
CA ALA A 68 -4.56 20.31 7.06
C ALA A 68 -5.27 19.34 6.12
N ARG A 69 -4.94 19.39 4.83
CA ARG A 69 -5.45 18.47 3.81
C ARG A 69 -4.39 17.39 3.54
N TYR A 70 -4.82 16.15 3.43
CA TYR A 70 -3.91 15.06 3.13
C TYR A 70 -4.54 14.03 2.19
N CYS A 71 -3.68 13.35 1.44
CA CYS A 71 -3.93 12.09 0.77
C CYS A 71 -2.81 11.13 1.14
N LEU A 72 -3.12 9.88 1.40
CA LEU A 72 -2.16 8.83 1.70
C LEU A 72 -2.47 7.61 0.84
N LEU A 73 -1.43 7.07 0.23
CA LEU A 73 -1.45 5.81 -0.50
C LEU A 73 -0.24 4.99 -0.06
N TYR A 74 -0.48 3.75 0.32
CA TYR A 74 0.56 2.76 0.52
C TYR A 74 0.82 2.03 -0.79
N HIS A 75 2.09 1.86 -1.15
CA HIS A 75 2.49 1.20 -2.38
C HIS A 75 3.31 -0.04 -2.04
N VAL A 76 2.63 -1.16 -1.77
CA VAL A 76 3.27 -2.42 -1.41
C VAL A 76 3.57 -3.22 -2.67
N ASN A 77 4.85 -3.31 -3.01
CA ASN A 77 5.30 -4.02 -4.21
C ASN A 77 5.59 -5.48 -3.92
N VAL A 78 5.09 -6.34 -4.78
CA VAL A 78 5.40 -7.78 -4.80
C VAL A 78 6.10 -8.11 -6.11
N GLY A 79 7.20 -8.87 -6.00
CA GLY A 79 8.04 -9.26 -7.13
C GLY A 79 8.35 -10.75 -7.16
N TYR A 80 9.22 -11.13 -8.10
CA TYR A 80 9.73 -12.49 -8.21
C TYR A 80 10.49 -12.91 -6.93
N PRO A 81 10.38 -14.17 -6.46
CA PRO A 81 9.76 -15.34 -7.13
C PRO A 81 8.28 -15.55 -6.82
N LEU A 82 7.67 -14.77 -5.93
CA LEU A 82 6.25 -14.94 -5.61
C LEU A 82 5.37 -14.48 -6.77
N LEU A 83 5.71 -13.34 -7.36
CA LEU A 83 5.13 -12.86 -8.62
C LEU A 83 5.75 -13.64 -9.77
N ASP A 84 5.03 -14.62 -10.29
CA ASP A 84 5.44 -15.45 -11.42
C ASP A 84 4.21 -15.87 -12.22
N GLU A 85 4.41 -16.30 -13.46
CA GLU A 85 3.34 -16.76 -14.33
C GLU A 85 2.46 -17.83 -13.67
N GLY A 86 1.15 -17.62 -13.71
CA GLY A 86 0.15 -18.51 -13.12
C GLY A 86 -0.15 -18.24 -11.65
N ALA A 87 0.56 -17.31 -11.00
CA ALA A 87 0.14 -16.82 -9.68
C ALA A 87 -1.20 -16.09 -9.79
N GLN A 88 -1.97 -16.10 -8.71
CA GLN A 88 -3.34 -15.56 -8.67
C GLN A 88 -3.47 -14.50 -7.57
N ILE A 89 -4.09 -13.39 -7.92
CA ILE A 89 -4.49 -12.37 -6.95
C ILE A 89 -5.87 -12.75 -6.43
N VAL A 90 -6.01 -12.91 -5.12
CA VAL A 90 -7.24 -13.27 -4.44
C VAL A 90 -7.74 -12.06 -3.67
N PHE A 91 -8.95 -11.60 -3.99
CA PHE A 91 -9.60 -10.46 -3.33
C PHE A 91 -11.12 -10.65 -3.32
N ASP A 92 -11.79 -9.97 -2.39
CA ASP A 92 -13.25 -9.84 -2.35
C ASP A 92 -13.61 -8.37 -2.58
N ALA A 93 -14.17 -8.06 -3.75
CA ALA A 93 -14.52 -6.70 -4.14
C ALA A 93 -15.93 -6.63 -4.72
N ALA A 94 -16.68 -5.61 -4.32
CA ALA A 94 -17.99 -5.29 -4.86
C ALA A 94 -17.93 -4.80 -6.32
N SER A 95 -16.80 -4.15 -6.68
CA SER A 95 -16.57 -3.72 -8.06
C SER A 95 -15.07 -3.59 -8.36
N VAL A 96 -14.74 -3.78 -9.64
CA VAL A 96 -13.43 -3.51 -10.22
C VAL A 96 -13.64 -2.56 -11.40
N THR A 97 -12.99 -1.41 -11.37
CA THR A 97 -13.08 -0.40 -12.42
C THR A 97 -11.71 -0.23 -13.06
N PRO A 98 -11.55 -0.42 -14.37
CA PRO A 98 -10.30 -0.18 -15.06
C PRO A 98 -10.00 1.33 -15.11
N ARG A 99 -8.75 1.72 -14.94
CA ARG A 99 -8.32 3.12 -14.97
C ARG A 99 -8.43 3.76 -16.35
N ASN A 100 -8.22 2.98 -17.40
CA ASN A 100 -8.18 3.44 -18.79
C ASN A 100 -8.57 2.31 -19.76
N ASP A 101 -8.63 2.61 -21.05
CA ASP A 101 -9.01 1.66 -22.12
C ASP A 101 -8.10 0.43 -22.16
N ARG A 102 -6.82 0.57 -21.88
CA ARG A 102 -5.89 -0.54 -21.80
C ARG A 102 -6.26 -1.49 -20.65
N ALA A 103 -6.47 -0.96 -19.46
CA ALA A 103 -6.92 -1.77 -18.34
C ALA A 103 -8.28 -2.44 -18.61
N ALA A 104 -9.18 -1.74 -19.32
CA ALA A 104 -10.47 -2.29 -19.74
C ALA A 104 -10.32 -3.48 -20.69
N GLN A 105 -9.37 -3.44 -21.61
CA GLN A 105 -9.07 -4.55 -22.53
C GLN A 105 -8.44 -5.76 -21.83
N ASN A 106 -7.91 -5.59 -20.62
CA ASN A 106 -7.24 -6.63 -19.84
C ASN A 106 -8.06 -7.05 -18.58
N MET A 107 -9.35 -6.81 -18.55
CA MET A 107 -10.20 -7.14 -17.40
C MET A 107 -10.23 -8.64 -17.07
N GLU A 108 -10.09 -9.52 -18.03
CA GLU A 108 -10.04 -10.98 -17.82
C GLU A 108 -8.77 -11.40 -17.04
N ASP A 109 -7.71 -10.61 -17.11
CA ASP A 109 -6.43 -10.85 -16.45
C ASP A 109 -6.28 -10.13 -15.11
N VAL A 110 -7.31 -9.46 -14.61
CA VAL A 110 -7.21 -8.63 -13.39
C VAL A 110 -6.66 -9.42 -12.20
N SER A 111 -7.08 -10.68 -12.05
CA SER A 111 -6.65 -11.58 -10.97
C SER A 111 -5.57 -12.60 -11.35
N ILE A 112 -5.12 -12.60 -12.61
CA ILE A 112 -4.17 -13.59 -13.13
C ILE A 112 -2.83 -12.91 -13.42
N ILE A 113 -1.74 -13.54 -13.02
CA ILE A 113 -0.39 -13.10 -13.36
C ILE A 113 0.04 -13.81 -14.64
N ARG A 114 0.34 -13.03 -15.68
CA ARG A 114 0.89 -13.50 -16.95
C ARG A 114 2.40 -13.48 -16.94
N ALA A 115 3.03 -14.23 -17.83
CA ALA A 115 4.46 -14.16 -18.08
C ALA A 115 4.89 -12.72 -18.44
N PRO A 116 6.13 -12.32 -18.12
CA PRO A 116 6.63 -11.01 -18.51
C PRO A 116 6.81 -10.92 -20.02
N GLU A 117 6.33 -9.81 -20.63
CA GLU A 117 6.41 -9.54 -22.06
C GLU A 117 7.21 -8.26 -22.32
N PRO A 118 8.11 -8.25 -23.35
CA PRO A 118 8.82 -7.02 -23.71
C PRO A 118 7.88 -5.89 -24.13
N GLY A 119 8.02 -4.71 -23.50
CA GLY A 119 7.27 -3.51 -23.85
C GLY A 119 5.79 -3.55 -23.45
N ARG A 120 5.37 -4.51 -22.64
CA ARG A 120 3.99 -4.52 -22.13
C ARG A 120 3.77 -3.32 -21.20
N GLU A 121 2.76 -2.52 -21.52
CA GLU A 121 2.42 -1.38 -20.68
C GLU A 121 1.68 -1.82 -19.40
N GLU A 122 1.83 -1.02 -18.36
CA GLU A 122 1.17 -1.23 -17.07
C GLU A 122 -0.37 -1.15 -17.18
N THR A 123 -1.04 -1.82 -16.27
CA THR A 123 -2.48 -1.74 -16.06
C THR A 123 -2.78 -1.37 -14.62
N CYS A 124 -3.81 -0.57 -14.42
CA CYS A 124 -4.22 -0.11 -13.09
C CYS A 124 -5.74 -0.24 -12.95
N TYR A 125 -6.18 -0.73 -11.79
CA TYR A 125 -7.59 -0.98 -11.49
C TYR A 125 -7.94 -0.38 -10.13
N PHE A 126 -9.14 0.20 -10.03
CA PHE A 126 -9.72 0.70 -8.80
C PHE A 126 -10.72 -0.33 -8.26
N LEU A 127 -10.50 -0.81 -7.05
CA LEU A 127 -11.34 -1.82 -6.43
C LEU A 127 -12.12 -1.25 -5.25
N ARG A 128 -13.41 -1.59 -5.19
CA ARG A 128 -14.25 -1.39 -3.99
C ARG A 128 -14.25 -2.69 -3.21
N MET A 129 -13.38 -2.79 -2.23
CA MET A 129 -13.20 -3.99 -1.44
C MET A 129 -14.35 -4.20 -0.46
N ASN A 130 -14.89 -5.44 -0.39
CA ASN A 130 -15.82 -5.86 0.66
C ASN A 130 -15.07 -6.17 1.96
N ALA A 131 -13.84 -6.69 1.84
CA ALA A 131 -12.94 -6.93 2.96
C ALA A 131 -11.59 -6.24 2.69
N PRO A 132 -10.98 -5.57 3.68
CA PRO A 132 -9.71 -4.87 3.51
C PRO A 132 -8.53 -5.86 3.54
N ARG A 133 -8.52 -6.77 2.60
CA ARG A 133 -7.53 -7.86 2.46
C ARG A 133 -7.37 -8.24 1.00
N VAL A 134 -6.11 -8.50 0.59
CA VAL A 134 -5.76 -9.06 -0.72
C VAL A 134 -4.59 -10.04 -0.55
N SER A 135 -4.53 -11.07 -1.38
CA SER A 135 -3.41 -12.02 -1.37
C SER A 135 -2.89 -12.26 -2.79
N LEU A 136 -1.60 -12.51 -2.92
CA LEU A 136 -0.99 -13.11 -4.10
C LEU A 136 -0.62 -14.57 -3.74
N VAL A 137 -1.18 -15.53 -4.48
CA VAL A 137 -1.00 -16.95 -4.25
C VAL A 137 -0.23 -17.58 -5.40
N ASN A 138 0.95 -18.09 -5.14
CA ASN A 138 1.75 -18.84 -6.12
C ASN A 138 1.80 -20.32 -5.73
N ARG A 139 0.91 -21.11 -6.35
CA ARG A 139 0.83 -22.56 -6.08
C ARG A 139 2.04 -23.35 -6.55
N LYS A 140 2.75 -22.87 -7.60
CA LYS A 140 3.99 -23.51 -8.07
C LYS A 140 5.09 -23.37 -7.02
N LEU A 141 5.16 -22.21 -6.35
CA LEU A 141 6.09 -21.93 -5.27
C LEU A 141 5.61 -22.52 -3.92
N GLY A 142 4.31 -22.84 -3.79
CA GLY A 142 3.69 -23.25 -2.53
C GLY A 142 3.66 -22.13 -1.48
N LYS A 143 3.58 -20.86 -1.91
CA LYS A 143 3.62 -19.68 -1.02
C LYS A 143 2.57 -18.65 -1.41
N ALA A 144 2.10 -17.93 -0.41
CA ALA A 144 1.24 -16.77 -0.58
C ALA A 144 1.75 -15.58 0.23
N PHE A 145 1.46 -14.39 -0.27
CA PHE A 145 1.60 -13.12 0.44
C PHE A 145 0.23 -12.52 0.64
N THR A 146 -0.03 -12.01 1.83
CA THR A 146 -1.29 -11.37 2.17
C THR A 146 -1.04 -9.97 2.73
N LEU A 147 -1.81 -9.01 2.25
CA LEU A 147 -1.90 -7.66 2.78
C LEU A 147 -3.28 -7.43 3.38
N GLY A 148 -3.34 -7.10 4.67
CA GLY A 148 -4.51 -6.57 5.36
C GLY A 148 -4.28 -5.12 5.74
N TRP A 149 -5.36 -4.31 5.88
CA TRP A 149 -5.25 -2.91 6.27
C TRP A 149 -6.48 -2.39 7.01
N SER A 150 -6.37 -1.19 7.61
CA SER A 150 -7.50 -0.49 8.25
C SER A 150 -8.46 0.08 7.20
N GLY A 151 -9.53 -0.66 6.86
CA GLY A 151 -10.49 -0.28 5.81
C GLY A 151 -11.24 1.03 6.08
N ASP A 152 -11.48 1.39 7.34
CA ASP A 152 -12.18 2.62 7.72
C ASP A 152 -11.37 3.87 7.36
N THR A 153 -10.04 3.81 7.53
CA THR A 153 -9.15 4.93 7.23
C THR A 153 -8.55 4.88 5.83
N LEU A 154 -8.49 3.69 5.21
CA LEU A 154 -8.02 3.42 3.86
C LEU A 154 -9.14 2.76 3.04
N PRO A 155 -10.22 3.48 2.68
CA PRO A 155 -11.41 2.90 2.05
C PRO A 155 -11.26 2.66 0.55
N ARG A 156 -10.11 2.94 -0.04
CA ARG A 156 -9.82 2.74 -1.46
C ARG A 156 -8.71 1.73 -1.63
N PHE A 157 -8.75 1.00 -2.73
CA PHE A 157 -7.71 0.07 -3.10
C PHE A 157 -7.40 0.19 -4.59
N VAL A 158 -6.13 0.33 -4.90
CA VAL A 158 -5.62 0.35 -6.26
C VAL A 158 -4.78 -0.91 -6.48
N LEU A 159 -5.05 -1.58 -7.58
CA LEU A 159 -4.27 -2.72 -8.05
C LEU A 159 -3.46 -2.26 -9.26
N TRP A 160 -2.15 -2.10 -9.09
CA TRP A 160 -1.24 -1.77 -10.16
C TRP A 160 -0.48 -3.02 -10.61
N LYS A 161 -0.37 -3.22 -11.92
CA LYS A 161 0.32 -4.37 -12.51
C LYS A 161 1.26 -3.89 -13.62
N SER A 162 2.55 -4.14 -13.48
CA SER A 162 3.53 -4.07 -14.57
C SER A 162 3.99 -5.47 -14.92
N MET A 163 3.58 -5.95 -16.09
CA MET A 163 3.94 -7.28 -16.60
C MET A 163 4.99 -7.16 -17.70
N ALA A 164 5.79 -6.10 -17.70
CA ALA A 164 6.86 -5.88 -18.67
C ALA A 164 8.12 -6.66 -18.30
N SER A 165 8.85 -7.15 -19.32
CA SER A 165 10.19 -7.71 -19.10
C SER A 165 11.12 -6.61 -18.59
N GLY A 166 11.73 -6.82 -17.42
CA GLY A 166 12.60 -5.84 -16.75
C GLY A 166 11.89 -5.00 -15.67
N ASP A 167 10.55 -4.81 -15.79
CA ASP A 167 9.73 -4.04 -14.85
C ASP A 167 8.59 -4.90 -14.25
N TYR A 168 8.85 -6.17 -14.03
CA TYR A 168 7.86 -7.15 -13.59
C TYR A 168 7.54 -6.99 -12.10
N ALA A 169 6.44 -6.29 -11.82
CA ALA A 169 6.03 -5.92 -10.47
C ALA A 169 4.50 -5.82 -10.31
N LEU A 170 4.03 -6.03 -9.09
CA LEU A 170 2.64 -5.92 -8.68
C LEU A 170 2.54 -4.97 -7.50
N GLY A 171 1.69 -3.95 -7.57
CA GLY A 171 1.39 -3.03 -6.48
C GLY A 171 0.04 -3.32 -5.84
N PHE A 172 0.04 -3.49 -4.52
CA PHE A 172 -1.15 -3.49 -3.66
C PHE A 172 -1.20 -2.16 -2.91
N GLU A 173 -2.20 -1.33 -3.21
CA GLU A 173 -2.17 0.08 -2.86
C GLU A 173 -3.44 0.52 -2.11
N PRO A 174 -3.57 0.20 -0.81
CA PRO A 174 -4.64 0.77 0.01
C PRO A 174 -4.42 2.29 0.16
N ALA A 175 -5.51 3.08 0.01
CA ALA A 175 -5.44 4.52 -0.07
C ALA A 175 -6.61 5.24 0.60
N THR A 176 -6.40 6.51 0.94
CA THR A 176 -7.43 7.39 1.48
C THR A 176 -8.35 7.97 0.42
N CYS A 177 -7.88 8.06 -0.83
CA CYS A 177 -8.58 8.67 -1.97
C CYS A 177 -8.31 7.91 -3.27
N GLU A 178 -9.02 8.25 -4.32
CA GLU A 178 -8.77 7.77 -5.67
C GLU A 178 -7.64 8.57 -6.34
N LEU A 179 -6.96 7.96 -7.30
CA LEU A 179 -5.82 8.59 -7.99
C LEU A 179 -6.26 9.58 -9.08
N ASP A 180 -7.42 9.34 -9.69
CA ASP A 180 -7.91 10.11 -10.85
C ASP A 180 -9.13 10.96 -10.51
N GLY A 181 -9.41 11.96 -11.33
CA GLY A 181 -10.57 12.83 -11.18
C GLY A 181 -10.40 13.96 -10.17
N GLY A 182 -9.17 14.27 -9.78
CA GLY A 182 -8.81 15.17 -8.70
C GLY A 182 -8.81 14.45 -7.35
N PHE A 183 -7.80 14.74 -6.55
CA PHE A 183 -7.66 14.11 -5.23
C PHE A 183 -8.79 14.55 -4.30
N ALA A 184 -9.60 13.59 -3.83
CA ALA A 184 -10.55 13.81 -2.75
C ALA A 184 -9.81 13.86 -1.41
N TYR A 185 -9.13 14.98 -1.16
CA TYR A 185 -8.37 15.19 0.06
C TYR A 185 -9.22 14.94 1.31
N ARG A 186 -8.64 14.29 2.29
CA ARG A 186 -9.14 14.23 3.65
C ARG A 186 -8.71 15.47 4.39
N THR A 187 -9.52 15.90 5.35
CA THR A 187 -9.20 17.02 6.24
C THR A 187 -8.82 16.46 7.61
N LEU A 188 -7.69 16.90 8.14
CA LEU A 188 -7.24 16.59 9.50
C LEU A 188 -7.25 17.89 10.30
N PRO A 189 -8.18 18.07 11.26
CA PRO A 189 -8.28 19.28 12.06
C PRO A 189 -7.01 19.57 12.85
N ALA A 190 -6.79 20.82 13.20
CA ALA A 190 -5.66 21.26 14.02
C ALA A 190 -5.60 20.47 15.34
N GLY A 191 -4.42 19.96 15.69
CA GLY A 191 -4.16 19.18 16.91
C GLY A 191 -4.74 17.76 16.90
N GLN A 192 -5.36 17.31 15.81
CA GLN A 192 -5.91 15.96 15.69
C GLN A 192 -4.95 15.02 14.98
N SER A 193 -5.19 13.72 15.16
CA SER A 193 -4.44 12.66 14.50
C SER A 193 -5.37 11.60 13.90
N VAL A 194 -4.87 10.88 12.91
CA VAL A 194 -5.50 9.71 12.29
C VAL A 194 -4.52 8.57 12.23
N CYS A 195 -5.02 7.34 12.48
CA CYS A 195 -4.21 6.13 12.49
C CYS A 195 -4.51 5.27 11.26
N PHE A 196 -3.46 4.59 10.77
CA PHE A 196 -3.52 3.61 9.70
C PHE A 196 -2.79 2.35 10.15
N SER A 197 -3.22 1.20 9.68
CA SER A 197 -2.52 -0.05 9.94
C SER A 197 -2.45 -0.92 8.71
N LEU A 198 -1.33 -1.65 8.58
CA LEU A 198 -1.15 -2.72 7.61
C LEU A 198 -0.61 -3.96 8.31
N THR A 199 -1.03 -5.12 7.82
CA THR A 199 -0.44 -6.41 8.18
C THR A 199 0.02 -7.09 6.90
N LEU A 200 1.31 -7.39 6.83
CA LEU A 200 1.94 -8.11 5.73
C LEU A 200 2.23 -9.53 6.23
N GLY A 201 1.62 -10.53 5.60
CA GLY A 201 1.76 -11.92 6.00
C GLY A 201 2.34 -12.76 4.87
N ALA A 202 3.15 -13.77 5.24
CA ALA A 202 3.61 -14.83 4.36
C ALA A 202 3.10 -16.18 4.88
N GLU A 203 2.52 -16.99 4.01
CA GLU A 203 1.89 -18.25 4.37
C GLU A 203 2.17 -19.35 3.31
N ASP A 204 1.99 -20.60 3.68
CA ASP A 204 2.00 -21.71 2.73
C ASP A 204 0.67 -21.74 1.95
N ALA A 205 0.73 -22.06 0.62
CA ALA A 205 -0.40 -21.99 -0.32
C ALA A 205 -0.80 -23.36 -0.87
#